data_14f132c7d594aea8aa2ba320ca6e19f9
#
_entry.id   14f132c7d594aea8aa2ba320ca6e19f9
#
_cell.length_a   1.000
_cell.length_b   1.000
_cell.length_c   1.000
_cell.angle_alpha   90.00
_cell.angle_beta   90.00
_cell.angle_gamma   90.00
#
_symmetry.space_group_name_H-M   'P 1'
#
loop_
_entity.id
_entity.type
_entity.pdbx_description
1 polymer ?
#
loop_
_entity_poly.entity_id
_entity_poly.type
_entity_poly.pdbx_seq_one_letter_code
_entity_poly.pdbx_strand_id
1 'polypeptide(L)'
;MGIDLDILLKCRVKLRNNTMIGDKGQMIREIIHVGITVSNIERSIEFYKNVLGLKFCGQMVMEGESTDKLFGMDNCKVKVAYLNGSDKVNCPPVELIEFANHNFKENNSCLDRISISEICFKVSDIEDTYEKLKKLNVEFISEPQYFDLRNQGFGVSKAVYFKDIDGNILELIQAF
;
A
#
# COMPACT_ATOMS: atom_id res chain seq x y z
N MET A 1 18.17 -14.97 -6.09
CA MET A 1 17.09 -15.85 -5.63
C MET A 1 15.78 -15.21 -5.98
N GLY A 2 15.06 -15.80 -6.95
CA GLY A 2 13.83 -15.23 -7.49
C GLY A 2 12.72 -15.22 -6.43
N ILE A 3 11.89 -14.17 -6.48
CA ILE A 3 10.60 -14.18 -5.80
C ILE A 3 9.77 -15.26 -6.48
N ASP A 4 9.29 -16.21 -5.68
CA ASP A 4 8.36 -17.21 -6.17
C ASP A 4 7.03 -16.52 -6.53
N LEU A 5 6.88 -16.22 -7.83
CA LEU A 5 5.65 -15.66 -8.40
C LEU A 5 4.45 -16.60 -8.24
N ASP A 6 4.68 -17.83 -7.82
CA ASP A 6 3.64 -18.85 -7.68
C ASP A 6 2.67 -18.58 -6.52
N ILE A 7 3.05 -17.79 -5.51
CA ILE A 7 2.15 -17.48 -4.39
C ILE A 7 1.08 -16.48 -4.81
N LEU A 8 1.43 -15.49 -5.64
CA LEU A 8 0.44 -14.52 -6.19
C LEU A 8 -0.40 -15.10 -7.33
N LEU A 9 0.12 -16.12 -8.04
CA LEU A 9 -0.60 -16.77 -9.15
C LEU A 9 -1.61 -17.83 -8.69
N LYS A 10 -1.60 -18.27 -7.43
CA LYS A 10 -2.57 -19.24 -6.90
C LYS A 10 -3.88 -18.62 -6.41
N CYS A 11 -4.01 -17.31 -6.34
CA CYS A 11 -5.31 -16.62 -6.29
C CYS A 11 -6.02 -16.71 -7.67
N ARG A 12 -6.11 -17.90 -8.23
CA ARG A 12 -7.01 -18.15 -9.34
C ARG A 12 -8.43 -18.19 -8.80
N VAL A 13 -9.10 -17.05 -8.81
CA VAL A 13 -10.56 -17.06 -8.94
C VAL A 13 -10.84 -17.94 -10.16
N LYS A 14 -11.46 -19.10 -9.95
CA LYS A 14 -11.99 -19.94 -11.02
C LYS A 14 -13.11 -19.16 -11.73
N LEU A 15 -12.74 -18.20 -12.58
CA LEU A 15 -13.65 -17.68 -13.57
C LEU A 15 -13.90 -18.85 -14.53
N ARG A 16 -15.08 -19.45 -14.41
CA ARG A 16 -15.61 -20.36 -15.44
C ARG A 16 -15.75 -19.52 -16.71
N ASN A 17 -14.88 -19.71 -17.62
CA ASN A 17 -14.89 -19.58 -19.06
C ASN A 17 -13.49 -19.16 -19.52
N ASN A 18 -12.76 -20.15 -19.98
CA ASN A 18 -11.45 -20.08 -20.55
C ASN A 18 -11.53 -19.36 -21.91
N THR A 19 -11.39 -18.05 -21.91
CA THR A 19 -10.94 -17.34 -23.09
C THR A 19 -9.52 -16.88 -22.79
N MET A 20 -8.54 -17.57 -23.35
CA MET A 20 -7.15 -17.14 -23.39
C MET A 20 -7.15 -15.83 -24.19
N ILE A 21 -7.23 -14.69 -23.51
CA ILE A 21 -6.98 -13.40 -24.12
C ILE A 21 -5.46 -13.35 -24.32
N GLY A 22 -5.02 -13.63 -25.54
CA GLY A 22 -3.64 -13.43 -25.93
C GLY A 22 -3.24 -11.97 -25.70
N ASP A 23 -1.95 -11.73 -25.56
CA ASP A 23 -1.29 -10.46 -25.20
C ASP A 23 -1.75 -9.20 -25.99
N LYS A 24 -2.53 -9.38 -27.05
CA LYS A 24 -3.08 -8.31 -27.93
C LYS A 24 -4.40 -7.69 -27.43
N GLY A 25 -4.99 -8.18 -26.33
CA GLY A 25 -6.28 -7.72 -25.81
C GLY A 25 -6.23 -7.17 -24.39
N GLN A 26 -5.12 -7.23 -23.69
CA GLN A 26 -5.02 -6.75 -22.31
C GLN A 26 -4.91 -5.23 -22.29
N MET A 27 -5.97 -4.56 -21.84
CA MET A 27 -6.04 -3.09 -21.76
C MET A 27 -5.24 -2.58 -20.55
N ILE A 28 -5.36 -3.23 -19.38
CA ILE A 28 -4.64 -2.90 -18.15
C ILE A 28 -3.54 -3.95 -17.95
N ARG A 29 -2.29 -3.50 -17.81
CA ARG A 29 -1.13 -4.41 -17.75
C ARG A 29 -0.65 -4.66 -16.32
N GLU A 30 -0.52 -3.62 -15.51
CA GLU A 30 0.08 -3.71 -14.16
C GLU A 30 -0.39 -2.58 -13.26
N ILE A 31 -0.21 -2.76 -11.95
CA ILE A 31 -0.36 -1.71 -10.95
C ILE A 31 1.01 -1.01 -10.83
N ILE A 32 1.05 0.29 -11.09
CA ILE A 32 2.28 1.10 -11.02
C ILE A 32 2.54 1.62 -9.62
N HIS A 33 1.50 2.14 -8.95
CA HIS A 33 1.57 2.63 -7.57
C HIS A 33 0.20 2.52 -6.89
N VAL A 34 0.22 2.68 -5.58
CA VAL A 34 -0.97 2.90 -4.75
C VAL A 34 -0.82 4.25 -4.09
N GLY A 35 -1.80 5.14 -4.32
CA GLY A 35 -1.81 6.49 -3.76
C GLY A 35 -2.47 6.53 -2.37
N ILE A 36 -1.84 7.23 -1.44
CA ILE A 36 -2.33 7.50 -0.09
C ILE A 36 -2.37 9.01 0.10
N THR A 37 -3.54 9.57 0.38
CA THR A 37 -3.66 10.98 0.75
C THR A 37 -3.22 11.17 2.18
N VAL A 38 -2.34 12.16 2.40
CA VAL A 38 -1.74 12.49 3.68
C VAL A 38 -1.92 13.97 4.02
N SER A 39 -1.98 14.28 5.30
CA SER A 39 -2.20 15.66 5.77
C SER A 39 -0.94 16.54 5.68
N ASN A 40 0.25 15.93 5.76
CA ASN A 40 1.55 16.61 5.65
C ASN A 40 2.58 15.65 5.05
N ILE A 41 3.04 15.97 3.85
CA ILE A 41 3.89 15.04 3.07
C ILE A 41 5.26 14.84 3.70
N GLU A 42 5.86 15.89 4.28
CA GLU A 42 7.16 15.81 4.92
C GLU A 42 7.12 14.89 6.15
N ARG A 43 6.10 15.04 7.00
CA ARG A 43 5.86 14.19 8.17
C ARG A 43 5.60 12.73 7.75
N SER A 44 4.84 12.54 6.69
CA SER A 44 4.54 11.19 6.18
C SER A 44 5.78 10.55 5.54
N ILE A 45 6.59 11.30 4.78
CA ILE A 45 7.88 10.80 4.27
C ILE A 45 8.76 10.31 5.42
N GLU A 46 8.88 11.07 6.51
CA GLU A 46 9.67 10.66 7.67
C GLU A 46 9.13 9.38 8.33
N PHE A 47 7.81 9.23 8.45
CA PHE A 47 7.20 8.02 8.97
C PHE A 47 7.47 6.81 8.08
N TYR A 48 7.14 6.89 6.80
CA TYR A 48 7.31 5.76 5.87
C TYR A 48 8.78 5.39 5.66
N LYS A 49 9.68 6.36 5.66
CA LYS A 49 11.12 6.15 5.50
C LYS A 49 11.79 5.67 6.79
N ASN A 50 11.60 6.38 7.91
CA ASN A 50 12.40 6.16 9.12
C ASN A 50 11.74 5.17 10.08
N VAL A 51 10.40 5.06 10.08
CA VAL A 51 9.68 4.12 10.96
C VAL A 51 9.42 2.81 10.20
N LEU A 52 8.88 2.86 8.98
CA LEU A 52 8.58 1.65 8.20
C LEU A 52 9.79 1.14 7.38
N GLY A 53 10.85 1.94 7.25
CA GLY A 53 12.07 1.54 6.53
C GLY A 53 11.94 1.53 5.02
N LEU A 54 10.96 2.22 4.43
CA LEU A 54 10.83 2.34 2.98
C LEU A 54 11.90 3.27 2.42
N LYS A 55 12.33 2.99 1.20
CA LYS A 55 13.28 3.81 0.47
C LYS A 55 12.56 4.99 -0.19
N PHE A 56 12.95 6.21 0.13
CA PHE A 56 12.47 7.39 -0.56
C PHE A 56 13.03 7.45 -1.98
N CYS A 57 12.14 7.59 -2.98
CA CYS A 57 12.49 7.58 -4.40
C CYS A 57 12.48 8.96 -5.03
N GLY A 58 11.84 9.93 -4.39
CA GLY A 58 11.74 11.31 -4.89
C GLY A 58 10.41 11.95 -4.58
N GLN A 59 10.34 13.26 -4.80
CA GLN A 59 9.11 14.03 -4.65
C GLN A 59 8.99 15.09 -5.75
N MET A 60 7.75 15.53 -6.00
CA MET A 60 7.45 16.59 -6.94
C MET A 60 6.25 17.43 -6.49
N VAL A 61 6.08 18.57 -7.10
CA VAL A 61 4.88 19.40 -6.96
C VAL A 61 4.20 19.46 -8.32
N MET A 62 2.89 19.24 -8.32
CA MET A 62 2.04 19.35 -9.51
C MET A 62 1.06 20.49 -9.30
N GLU A 63 0.91 21.38 -10.30
CA GLU A 63 -0.02 22.50 -10.30
C GLU A 63 -0.36 22.93 -11.74
N GLY A 64 -1.40 23.72 -11.90
CA GLY A 64 -1.88 24.24 -13.19
C GLY A 64 -2.98 23.40 -13.82
N GLU A 65 -3.43 23.81 -15.00
CA GLU A 65 -4.65 23.31 -15.66
C GLU A 65 -4.71 21.78 -15.83
N SER A 66 -3.59 21.15 -16.16
CA SER A 66 -3.54 19.69 -16.30
C SER A 66 -3.73 18.97 -14.96
N THR A 67 -3.20 19.54 -13.87
CA THR A 67 -3.38 19.02 -12.51
C THR A 67 -4.83 19.17 -12.06
N ASP A 68 -5.41 20.36 -12.31
CA ASP A 68 -6.82 20.64 -12.00
C ASP A 68 -7.75 19.64 -12.69
N LYS A 69 -7.54 19.41 -13.97
CA LYS A 69 -8.31 18.41 -14.75
C LYS A 69 -8.11 17.00 -14.26
N LEU A 70 -6.87 16.62 -13.92
CA LEU A 70 -6.53 15.25 -13.45
C LEU A 70 -7.24 14.93 -12.14
N PHE A 71 -7.23 15.86 -11.17
CA PHE A 71 -7.84 15.68 -9.86
C PHE A 71 -9.30 16.12 -9.78
N GLY A 72 -9.84 16.78 -10.82
CA GLY A 72 -11.19 17.32 -10.83
C GLY A 72 -11.41 18.44 -9.80
N MET A 73 -10.39 19.24 -9.56
CA MET A 73 -10.34 20.31 -8.56
C MET A 73 -9.78 21.60 -9.16
N ASP A 74 -10.37 22.75 -8.86
CA ASP A 74 -9.88 24.03 -9.33
C ASP A 74 -8.70 24.52 -8.48
N ASN A 75 -7.69 25.12 -9.13
CA ASN A 75 -6.48 25.66 -8.50
C ASN A 75 -5.77 24.63 -7.59
N CYS A 76 -5.71 23.40 -8.05
CA CYS A 76 -5.15 22.30 -7.30
C CYS A 76 -3.62 22.40 -7.27
N LYS A 77 -3.04 22.34 -6.06
CA LYS A 77 -1.61 22.21 -5.85
C LYS A 77 -1.33 20.95 -5.04
N VAL A 78 -0.65 20.01 -5.66
CA VAL A 78 -0.42 18.68 -5.10
C VAL A 78 1.05 18.44 -4.94
N LYS A 79 1.48 18.08 -3.72
CA LYS A 79 2.79 17.50 -3.47
C LYS A 79 2.68 15.99 -3.54
N VAL A 80 3.60 15.35 -4.24
CA VAL A 80 3.64 13.90 -4.43
C VAL A 80 5.00 13.38 -4.03
N ALA A 81 5.05 12.29 -3.28
CA ALA A 81 6.28 11.60 -2.92
C ALA A 81 6.16 10.10 -3.15
N TYR A 82 7.22 9.49 -3.68
CA TYR A 82 7.29 8.06 -3.95
C TYR A 82 8.25 7.35 -3.00
N LEU A 83 7.77 6.25 -2.41
CA LEU A 83 8.55 5.37 -1.55
C LEU A 83 8.37 3.92 -1.99
N ASN A 84 9.42 3.11 -1.83
CA ASN A 84 9.43 1.71 -2.25
C ASN A 84 10.02 0.82 -1.16
N GLY A 85 9.42 -0.33 -0.89
CA GLY A 85 9.93 -1.33 0.05
C GLY A 85 11.06 -2.21 -0.52
N SER A 86 11.42 -2.04 -1.79
CA SER A 86 12.37 -2.91 -2.50
C SER A 86 13.14 -2.11 -3.56
N ASP A 87 14.39 -2.52 -3.83
CA ASP A 87 15.17 -2.02 -4.98
C ASP A 87 14.72 -2.65 -6.31
N LYS A 88 13.75 -3.54 -6.30
CA LYS A 88 13.21 -4.18 -7.52
C LYS A 88 12.28 -3.21 -8.23
N VAL A 89 12.54 -2.99 -9.51
CA VAL A 89 11.77 -2.10 -10.39
C VAL A 89 10.29 -2.48 -10.49
N ASN A 90 9.95 -3.75 -10.26
CA ASN A 90 8.59 -4.29 -10.42
C ASN A 90 7.75 -4.23 -9.14
N CYS A 91 8.26 -3.66 -8.06
CA CYS A 91 7.47 -3.48 -6.84
C CYS A 91 6.74 -2.13 -6.94
N PRO A 92 5.40 -2.09 -6.94
CA PRO A 92 4.65 -0.84 -7.01
C PRO A 92 5.06 0.08 -5.87
N PRO A 93 5.48 1.33 -6.12
CA PRO A 93 5.80 2.27 -5.05
C PRO A 93 4.55 2.72 -4.32
N VAL A 94 4.71 3.10 -3.07
CA VAL A 94 3.75 3.89 -2.34
C VAL A 94 3.85 5.33 -2.84
N GLU A 95 2.73 5.92 -3.25
CA GLU A 95 2.62 7.33 -3.61
C GLU A 95 1.92 8.08 -2.48
N LEU A 96 2.62 9.01 -1.83
CA LEU A 96 2.02 9.92 -0.85
C LEU A 96 1.56 11.18 -1.58
N ILE A 97 0.34 11.64 -1.28
CA ILE A 97 -0.31 12.77 -1.95
C ILE A 97 -0.79 13.78 -0.89
N GLU A 98 -0.27 15.01 -0.93
CA GLU A 98 -0.76 16.12 -0.11
C GLU A 98 -1.38 17.18 -1.02
N PHE A 99 -2.64 17.53 -0.77
CA PHE A 99 -3.31 18.68 -1.41
C PHE A 99 -2.98 19.96 -0.62
N ALA A 100 -1.95 20.70 -1.06
CA ALA A 100 -1.33 21.77 -0.28
C ALA A 100 -2.23 22.99 0.00
N ASN A 101 -3.28 23.20 -0.77
CA ASN A 101 -4.20 24.33 -0.68
C ASN A 101 -5.67 23.91 -0.44
N HIS A 102 -5.90 22.70 0.01
CA HIS A 102 -7.23 22.20 0.37
C HIS A 102 -7.30 21.80 1.84
N ASN A 103 -8.47 21.95 2.45
CA ASN A 103 -8.74 21.42 3.77
C ASN A 103 -8.96 19.90 3.68
N PHE A 104 -8.23 19.14 4.49
CA PHE A 104 -8.42 17.71 4.59
C PHE A 104 -9.77 17.39 5.25
N LYS A 105 -10.44 16.37 4.72
CA LYS A 105 -11.54 15.73 5.43
C LYS A 105 -10.95 14.75 6.45
N GLU A 106 -11.65 14.57 7.57
CA GLU A 106 -11.25 13.57 8.57
C GLU A 106 -11.10 12.20 7.92
N ASN A 107 -10.04 11.50 8.31
CA ASN A 107 -9.81 10.12 7.89
C ASN A 107 -10.74 9.18 8.67
N ASN A 108 -11.71 8.60 7.96
CA ASN A 108 -12.63 7.59 8.47
C ASN A 108 -12.28 6.20 7.91
N SER A 109 -11.00 5.88 7.75
CA SER A 109 -10.56 4.57 7.26
C SER A 109 -11.07 3.45 8.16
N CYS A 110 -11.70 2.46 7.55
CA CYS A 110 -12.34 1.34 8.22
C CYS A 110 -12.28 0.12 7.31
N LEU A 111 -11.92 -1.06 7.85
CA LEU A 111 -11.76 -2.29 7.08
C LEU A 111 -13.07 -2.83 6.49
N ASP A 112 -14.21 -2.50 7.08
CA ASP A 112 -15.54 -2.95 6.65
C ASP A 112 -16.27 -1.96 5.72
N ARG A 113 -15.59 -0.92 5.24
CA ARG A 113 -16.13 0.05 4.28
C ARG A 113 -15.74 -0.34 2.85
N ILE A 114 -16.67 -0.15 1.90
CA ILE A 114 -16.39 -0.35 0.47
C ILE A 114 -15.43 0.75 -0.01
N SER A 115 -14.12 0.44 -0.02
CA SER A 115 -13.03 1.31 -0.45
C SER A 115 -11.75 0.47 -0.62
N ILE A 116 -10.60 1.11 -0.87
CA ILE A 116 -9.30 0.47 -0.63
C ILE A 116 -9.14 0.37 0.88
N SER A 117 -9.11 -0.87 1.42
CA SER A 117 -9.08 -1.11 2.87
C SER A 117 -7.70 -0.88 3.46
N GLU A 118 -6.64 -1.33 2.78
CA GLU A 118 -5.28 -1.28 3.28
C GLU A 118 -4.23 -1.38 2.16
N ILE A 119 -2.97 -1.16 2.53
CA ILE A 119 -1.78 -1.55 1.77
C ILE A 119 -1.01 -2.57 2.59
N CYS A 120 -0.77 -3.75 2.02
CA CYS A 120 -0.09 -4.85 2.68
C CYS A 120 1.40 -4.85 2.37
N PHE A 121 2.24 -4.89 3.43
CA PHE A 121 3.69 -5.00 3.34
C PHE A 121 4.16 -6.39 3.79
N LYS A 122 4.97 -7.04 2.96
CA LYS A 122 5.61 -8.30 3.34
C LYS A 122 6.80 -8.03 4.25
N VAL A 123 6.87 -8.79 5.35
CA VAL A 123 8.00 -8.81 6.28
C VAL A 123 8.59 -10.21 6.41
N SER A 124 9.85 -10.30 6.83
CA SER A 124 10.53 -11.59 7.07
C SER A 124 10.31 -12.11 8.48
N ASP A 125 10.08 -11.22 9.46
CA ASP A 125 9.79 -11.54 10.85
C ASP A 125 8.74 -10.56 11.37
N ILE A 126 7.50 -11.02 11.50
CA ILE A 126 6.38 -10.17 11.88
C ILE A 126 6.41 -9.84 13.38
N GLU A 127 6.88 -10.75 14.23
CA GLU A 127 6.94 -10.54 15.68
C GLU A 127 7.98 -9.46 16.00
N ASP A 128 9.19 -9.60 15.46
CA ASP A 128 10.25 -8.59 15.65
C ASP A 128 9.84 -7.23 15.07
N THR A 129 9.21 -7.23 13.89
CA THR A 129 8.72 -6.01 13.26
C THR A 129 7.62 -5.35 14.09
N TYR A 130 6.64 -6.11 14.57
CA TYR A 130 5.56 -5.65 15.44
C TYR A 130 6.12 -4.99 16.70
N GLU A 131 7.03 -5.67 17.42
CA GLU A 131 7.62 -5.15 18.66
C GLU A 131 8.45 -3.88 18.43
N LYS A 132 9.18 -3.78 17.29
CA LYS A 132 9.92 -2.58 16.93
C LYS A 132 8.98 -1.40 16.64
N LEU A 133 7.94 -1.59 15.85
CA LEU A 133 6.99 -0.54 15.52
C LEU A 133 6.16 -0.12 16.74
N LYS A 134 5.81 -1.05 17.62
CA LYS A 134 5.12 -0.76 18.88
C LYS A 134 5.96 0.14 19.81
N LYS A 135 7.28 -0.10 19.89
CA LYS A 135 8.22 0.77 20.62
C LYS A 135 8.30 2.18 20.03
N LEU A 136 7.99 2.34 18.75
CA LEU A 136 7.93 3.63 18.06
C LEU A 136 6.53 4.27 18.12
N ASN A 137 5.63 3.74 18.98
CA ASN A 137 4.26 4.19 19.20
C ASN A 137 3.36 4.09 17.94
N VAL A 138 3.62 3.13 17.05
CA VAL A 138 2.70 2.81 15.96
C VAL A 138 1.44 2.17 16.54
N GLU A 139 0.26 2.65 16.12
CA GLU A 139 -1.04 2.15 16.56
C GLU A 139 -1.42 0.89 15.79
N PHE A 140 -1.55 -0.23 16.48
CA PHE A 140 -2.00 -1.51 15.92
C PHE A 140 -3.47 -1.77 16.26
N ILE A 141 -4.19 -2.44 15.35
CA ILE A 141 -5.58 -2.87 15.56
C ILE A 141 -5.64 -4.11 16.46
N SER A 142 -4.65 -5.00 16.34
CA SER A 142 -4.54 -6.22 17.14
C SER A 142 -3.07 -6.62 17.30
N GLU A 143 -2.80 -7.72 17.97
CA GLU A 143 -1.54 -8.45 17.88
C GLU A 143 -1.49 -9.28 16.58
N PRO A 144 -0.29 -9.72 16.09
CA PRO A 144 -0.19 -10.59 14.94
C PRO A 144 -1.02 -11.86 15.07
N GLN A 145 -1.86 -12.14 14.08
CA GLN A 145 -2.75 -13.30 14.05
C GLN A 145 -2.22 -14.37 13.11
N TYR A 146 -2.34 -15.62 13.50
CA TYR A 146 -1.90 -16.77 12.72
C TYR A 146 -3.05 -17.37 11.92
N PHE A 147 -2.79 -17.66 10.64
CA PHE A 147 -3.76 -18.25 9.71
C PHE A 147 -3.15 -19.48 9.03
N ASP A 148 -3.80 -20.63 9.18
CA ASP A 148 -3.53 -21.84 8.40
C ASP A 148 -4.68 -22.05 7.42
N LEU A 149 -4.45 -21.67 6.17
CA LEU A 149 -5.45 -21.75 5.11
C LEU A 149 -5.12 -22.83 4.07
N ARG A 150 -4.26 -23.80 4.40
CA ARG A 150 -3.84 -24.88 3.49
C ARG A 150 -5.01 -25.73 3.01
N ASN A 151 -6.01 -25.95 3.85
CA ASN A 151 -7.23 -26.67 3.51
C ASN A 151 -8.12 -25.91 2.49
N GLN A 152 -7.89 -24.62 2.29
CA GLN A 152 -8.59 -23.75 1.34
C GLN A 152 -7.75 -23.46 0.08
N GLY A 153 -6.56 -24.10 -0.05
CA GLY A 153 -5.66 -23.90 -1.19
C GLY A 153 -4.71 -22.73 -1.07
N PHE A 154 -4.63 -22.10 0.12
CA PHE A 154 -3.66 -21.06 0.46
C PHE A 154 -2.56 -21.63 1.37
N GLY A 155 -1.61 -20.80 1.76
CA GLY A 155 -0.51 -21.17 2.65
C GLY A 155 -0.80 -20.91 4.11
N VAL A 156 0.30 -20.81 4.87
CA VAL A 156 0.31 -20.40 6.27
C VAL A 156 0.88 -18.99 6.34
N SER A 157 0.28 -18.12 7.13
CA SER A 157 0.73 -16.76 7.32
C SER A 157 0.44 -16.23 8.72
N LYS A 158 1.16 -15.17 9.10
CA LYS A 158 0.75 -14.27 10.16
C LYS A 158 0.52 -12.89 9.56
N ALA A 159 -0.48 -12.17 10.08
CA ALA A 159 -0.82 -10.83 9.61
C ALA A 159 -1.27 -9.93 10.77
N VAL A 160 -1.07 -8.61 10.63
CA VAL A 160 -1.54 -7.62 11.58
C VAL A 160 -1.81 -6.30 10.87
N TYR A 161 -2.89 -5.64 11.25
CA TYR A 161 -3.22 -4.28 10.80
C TYR A 161 -2.71 -3.22 11.75
N PHE A 162 -2.28 -2.11 11.19
CA PHE A 162 -1.82 -0.94 11.93
C PHE A 162 -2.19 0.35 11.18
N LYS A 163 -2.00 1.50 11.82
CA LYS A 163 -2.29 2.79 11.21
C LYS A 163 -1.01 3.59 10.98
N ASP A 164 -0.99 4.34 9.87
CA ASP A 164 -0.01 5.41 9.73
C ASP A 164 -0.40 6.61 10.59
N ILE A 165 0.40 7.68 10.50
CA ILE A 165 0.22 8.90 11.30
C ILE A 165 -1.02 9.74 10.93
N ASP A 166 -1.66 9.43 9.82
CA ASP A 166 -2.90 10.05 9.35
C ASP A 166 -4.11 9.11 9.51
N GLY A 167 -3.91 7.91 10.12
CA GLY A 167 -4.95 6.92 10.37
C GLY A 167 -5.25 6.03 9.16
N ASN A 168 -4.46 6.06 8.08
CA ASN A 168 -4.60 5.12 6.97
C ASN A 168 -4.25 3.71 7.44
N ILE A 169 -5.07 2.72 7.04
CA ILE A 169 -4.86 1.33 7.44
C ILE A 169 -3.80 0.69 6.56
N LEU A 170 -2.85 0.05 7.21
CA LEU A 170 -1.76 -0.71 6.62
C LEU A 170 -1.72 -2.12 7.21
N GLU A 171 -1.13 -3.06 6.50
CA GLU A 171 -0.98 -4.45 6.94
C GLU A 171 0.49 -4.88 6.90
N LEU A 172 0.92 -5.67 7.87
CA LEU A 172 2.11 -6.51 7.76
C LEU A 172 1.69 -7.95 7.55
N ILE A 173 2.39 -8.66 6.66
CA ILE A 173 2.21 -10.10 6.45
C ILE A 173 3.56 -10.82 6.39
N GLN A 174 3.63 -11.95 7.09
CA GLN A 174 4.69 -12.95 6.94
C GLN A 174 4.08 -14.26 6.47
N ALA A 175 4.51 -14.74 5.32
CA ALA A 175 4.15 -16.07 4.80
C ALA A 175 5.23 -17.10 5.19
N PHE A 176 4.81 -18.35 5.50
CA PHE A 176 5.66 -19.47 5.89
C PHE A 176 5.69 -20.56 4.82
#